data_0e20b658324d7ea20071725221240e70
#
_entry.id   0e20b658324d7ea20071725221240e70
#
_cell.length_a   1.000
_cell.length_b   1.000
_cell.length_c   1.000
_cell.angle_alpha   90.00
_cell.angle_beta   90.00
_cell.angle_gamma   90.00
#
_symmetry.space_group_name_H-M   'P 1'
#
loop_
_entity.id
_entity.type
_entity.pdbx_description
1 polymer ?
#
loop_
_entity_poly.entity_id
_entity_poly.type
_entity_poly.pdbx_seq_one_letter_code
_entity_poly.pdbx_strand_id
1 'polypeptide(L)'
;MTEAALPTLKEADALRADIYRLLASLLRQTPDAELLEWLAELTIDQDGSRLAECWQALSEAAAGTEERSAKIERLQSAHFRHLVGVIQGDVVPYASWYRNGELMEAALVALRQDLRALGFVRSEHTRDPEDHLAALYEVMAMLIDAESQEQAYFFNQHLAPWAASCCADLGQVDTAFYAALGQLGSAFMESEQARMSVNAGHVPVRIVER
;
A
#
# COMPACT_ATOMS: atom_id res chain seq x y z
N MET A 1 -21.05 28.14 -5.46
CA MET A 1 -20.59 27.01 -4.66
C MET A 1 -21.23 25.79 -5.31
N THR A 2 -20.46 25.09 -6.13
CA THR A 2 -20.93 23.83 -6.77
C THR A 2 -20.68 22.73 -5.75
N GLU A 3 -21.75 22.17 -5.20
CA GLU A 3 -21.71 21.00 -4.32
C GLU A 3 -21.11 19.85 -5.16
N ALA A 4 -19.90 19.41 -4.82
CA ALA A 4 -19.29 18.27 -5.48
C ALA A 4 -20.17 17.04 -5.21
N ALA A 5 -20.69 16.43 -6.26
CA ALA A 5 -21.47 15.20 -6.13
C ALA A 5 -20.59 14.11 -5.49
N LEU A 6 -21.14 13.37 -4.52
CA LEU A 6 -20.43 12.22 -3.95
C LEU A 6 -20.09 11.21 -5.06
N PRO A 7 -18.88 10.64 -5.06
CA PRO A 7 -18.49 9.65 -6.06
C PRO A 7 -19.42 8.44 -6.03
N THR A 8 -19.72 7.88 -7.19
CA THR A 8 -20.43 6.59 -7.27
C THR A 8 -19.60 5.48 -6.61
N LEU A 9 -20.23 4.35 -6.25
CA LEU A 9 -19.51 3.21 -5.68
C LEU A 9 -18.36 2.73 -6.60
N LYS A 10 -18.59 2.73 -7.92
CA LYS A 10 -17.55 2.34 -8.90
C LYS A 10 -16.39 3.34 -8.96
N GLU A 11 -16.66 4.63 -8.89
CA GLU A 11 -15.61 5.66 -8.85
C GLU A 11 -14.81 5.57 -7.54
N ALA A 12 -15.47 5.31 -6.41
CA ALA A 12 -14.80 5.12 -5.13
C ALA A 12 -13.91 3.87 -5.14
N ASP A 13 -14.36 2.77 -5.75
CA ASP A 13 -13.56 1.55 -5.88
C ASP A 13 -12.38 1.73 -6.85
N ALA A 14 -12.57 2.42 -7.97
CA ALA A 14 -11.48 2.77 -8.89
C ALA A 14 -10.40 3.59 -8.18
N LEU A 15 -10.80 4.62 -7.42
CA LEU A 15 -9.86 5.44 -6.62
C LEU A 15 -9.11 4.59 -5.59
N ARG A 16 -9.78 3.65 -4.92
CA ARG A 16 -9.11 2.73 -3.98
C ARG A 16 -8.04 1.88 -4.69
N ALA A 17 -8.37 1.32 -5.84
CA ALA A 17 -7.42 0.54 -6.64
C ALA A 17 -6.20 1.38 -7.05
N ASP A 18 -6.41 2.64 -7.44
CA ASP A 18 -5.34 3.56 -7.81
C ASP A 18 -4.45 3.92 -6.61
N ILE A 19 -5.02 4.12 -5.41
CA ILE A 19 -4.23 4.33 -4.19
C ILE A 19 -3.37 3.11 -3.89
N TYR A 20 -3.91 1.89 -3.98
CA TYR A 20 -3.14 0.67 -3.81
C TYR A 20 -1.97 0.58 -4.81
N ARG A 21 -2.19 0.89 -6.09
CA ARG A 21 -1.15 0.89 -7.12
C ARG A 21 -0.07 1.93 -6.86
N LEU A 22 -0.46 3.13 -6.48
CA LEU A 22 0.48 4.20 -6.16
C LEU A 22 1.37 3.82 -4.97
N LEU A 23 0.78 3.34 -3.87
CA LEU A 23 1.52 2.88 -2.71
C LEU A 23 2.46 1.71 -3.07
N ALA A 24 1.99 0.75 -3.87
CA ALA A 24 2.81 -0.36 -4.35
C ALA A 24 4.01 0.12 -5.17
N SER A 25 3.80 1.05 -6.09
CA SER A 25 4.86 1.63 -6.92
C SER A 25 5.91 2.33 -6.07
N LEU A 26 5.51 3.19 -5.13
CA LEU A 26 6.41 3.96 -4.27
C LEU A 26 7.17 3.10 -3.25
N LEU A 27 6.63 1.94 -2.89
CA LEU A 27 7.34 0.95 -2.06
C LEU A 27 8.37 0.13 -2.86
N ARG A 28 8.15 -0.08 -4.17
CA ARG A 28 9.07 -0.85 -5.01
C ARG A 28 10.22 -0.05 -5.57
N GLN A 29 9.97 1.20 -5.90
CA GLN A 29 10.92 2.04 -6.59
C GLN A 29 10.78 3.51 -6.23
N THR A 30 11.86 4.24 -6.42
CA THR A 30 11.87 5.70 -6.30
C THR A 30 10.95 6.30 -7.35
N PRO A 31 10.14 7.33 -7.00
CA PRO A 31 9.34 8.04 -7.99
C PRO A 31 10.24 8.70 -9.02
N ASP A 32 9.82 8.67 -10.28
CA ASP A 32 10.43 9.45 -11.35
C ASP A 32 9.99 10.93 -11.30
N ALA A 33 10.48 11.71 -12.26
CA ALA A 33 10.21 13.15 -12.31
C ALA A 33 8.74 13.46 -12.57
N GLU A 34 8.06 12.66 -13.40
CA GLU A 34 6.65 12.83 -13.76
C GLU A 34 5.75 12.53 -12.55
N LEU A 35 6.01 11.44 -11.85
CA LEU A 35 5.25 11.07 -10.65
C LEU A 35 5.46 12.08 -9.52
N LEU A 36 6.69 12.60 -9.33
CA LEU A 36 6.94 13.65 -8.33
C LEU A 36 6.19 14.94 -8.65
N GLU A 37 6.15 15.35 -9.91
CA GLU A 37 5.41 16.53 -10.35
C GLU A 37 3.91 16.33 -10.13
N TRP A 38 3.37 15.20 -10.54
CA TRP A 38 1.98 14.87 -10.32
C TRP A 38 1.60 14.87 -8.81
N LEU A 39 2.44 14.27 -7.97
CA LEU A 39 2.22 14.29 -6.51
C LEU A 39 2.23 15.72 -5.94
N ALA A 40 3.14 16.59 -6.43
CA ALA A 40 3.28 17.96 -5.97
C ALA A 40 2.10 18.85 -6.38
N GLU A 41 1.40 18.51 -7.45
CA GLU A 41 0.28 19.27 -8.02
C GLU A 41 -1.09 18.73 -7.58
N LEU A 42 -1.13 17.71 -6.72
CA LEU A 42 -2.39 17.14 -6.23
C LEU A 42 -3.25 18.21 -5.54
N THR A 43 -4.49 18.31 -5.99
CA THR A 43 -5.51 19.08 -5.29
C THR A 43 -6.22 18.16 -4.29
N ILE A 44 -6.08 18.45 -3.01
CA ILE A 44 -6.59 17.60 -1.92
C ILE A 44 -7.77 18.31 -1.26
N ASP A 45 -8.91 17.64 -1.24
CA ASP A 45 -10.09 18.13 -0.53
C ASP A 45 -9.82 18.14 0.98
N GLN A 46 -9.93 19.31 1.58
CA GLN A 46 -9.70 19.50 3.02
C GLN A 46 -10.98 19.14 3.79
N ASP A 47 -11.30 17.85 3.85
CA ASP A 47 -12.46 17.32 4.58
C ASP A 47 -12.20 17.12 6.08
N GLY A 48 -10.97 17.43 6.55
CA GLY A 48 -10.52 17.24 7.93
C GLY A 48 -10.24 15.78 8.30
N SER A 49 -10.21 14.87 7.32
CA SER A 49 -9.84 13.48 7.55
C SER A 49 -8.33 13.33 7.70
N ARG A 50 -7.90 12.34 8.50
CA ARG A 50 -6.49 11.95 8.61
C ARG A 50 -5.89 11.58 7.24
N LEU A 51 -6.69 10.96 6.38
CA LEU A 51 -6.24 10.58 5.04
C LEU A 51 -5.91 11.81 4.19
N ALA A 52 -6.76 12.87 4.23
CA ALA A 52 -6.50 14.14 3.53
C ALA A 52 -5.23 14.84 4.06
N GLU A 53 -5.04 14.86 5.38
CA GLU A 53 -3.81 15.41 6.00
C GLU A 53 -2.55 14.65 5.54
N CYS A 54 -2.61 13.32 5.44
CA CYS A 54 -1.48 12.51 4.97
C CYS A 54 -1.19 12.72 3.47
N TRP A 55 -2.22 12.89 2.65
CA TRP A 55 -2.06 13.26 1.24
C TRP A 55 -1.39 14.63 1.10
N GLN A 56 -1.81 15.60 1.90
CA GLN A 56 -1.20 16.93 1.92
C GLN A 56 0.29 16.85 2.28
N ALA A 57 0.64 16.10 3.32
CA ALA A 57 2.03 15.92 3.73
C ALA A 57 2.89 15.27 2.63
N LEU A 58 2.36 14.26 1.91
CA LEU A 58 3.07 13.62 0.80
C LEU A 58 3.25 14.59 -0.38
N SER A 59 2.21 15.35 -0.74
CA SER A 59 2.26 16.37 -1.78
C SER A 59 3.31 17.45 -1.46
N GLU A 60 3.32 17.98 -0.23
CA GLU A 60 4.31 18.96 0.22
C GLU A 60 5.75 18.39 0.18
N ALA A 61 5.92 17.13 0.61
CA ALA A 61 7.20 16.45 0.54
C ALA A 61 7.65 16.18 -0.92
N ALA A 62 6.71 15.99 -1.83
CA ALA A 62 6.99 15.90 -3.27
C ALA A 62 7.32 17.27 -3.89
N ALA A 63 6.66 18.35 -3.49
CA ALA A 63 6.84 19.69 -4.05
C ALA A 63 8.25 20.26 -3.85
N GLY A 64 8.68 20.55 -2.65
CA GLY A 64 10.01 21.09 -2.28
C GLY A 64 10.63 22.10 -3.25
N THR A 65 11.60 22.87 -2.79
CA THR A 65 12.32 23.89 -3.61
C THR A 65 13.65 23.38 -4.20
N GLU A 66 14.00 22.14 -3.93
CA GLU A 66 15.22 21.49 -4.40
C GLU A 66 15.16 21.25 -5.91
N GLU A 67 16.31 21.29 -6.57
CA GLU A 67 16.42 20.94 -7.98
C GLU A 67 15.96 19.48 -8.17
N ARG A 68 15.17 19.22 -9.21
CA ARG A 68 14.45 17.95 -9.40
C ARG A 68 15.39 16.74 -9.50
N SER A 69 16.50 16.86 -10.22
CA SER A 69 17.45 15.75 -10.36
C SER A 69 18.12 15.41 -9.04
N ALA A 70 18.54 16.43 -8.28
CA ALA A 70 19.11 16.25 -6.95
C ALA A 70 18.13 15.61 -5.98
N LYS A 71 16.86 15.99 -6.06
CA LYS A 71 15.79 15.38 -5.28
C LYS A 71 15.63 13.89 -5.60
N ILE A 72 15.59 13.51 -6.87
CA ILE A 72 15.47 12.10 -7.29
C ILE A 72 16.66 11.29 -6.77
N GLU A 73 17.90 11.78 -6.92
CA GLU A 73 19.09 11.09 -6.41
C GLU A 73 19.04 10.90 -4.89
N ARG A 74 18.59 11.92 -4.17
CA ARG A 74 18.41 11.84 -2.71
C ARG A 74 17.33 10.83 -2.34
N LEU A 75 16.20 10.80 -3.07
CA LEU A 75 15.14 9.83 -2.85
C LEU A 75 15.56 8.40 -3.22
N GLN A 76 16.40 8.21 -4.26
CA GLN A 76 16.99 6.90 -4.59
C GLN A 76 17.85 6.37 -3.43
N SER A 77 18.73 7.24 -2.90
CA SER A 77 19.56 6.88 -1.74
C SER A 77 18.71 6.56 -0.51
N ALA A 78 17.66 7.33 -0.27
CA ALA A 78 16.72 7.11 0.83
C ALA A 78 15.90 5.83 0.66
N HIS A 79 15.38 5.57 -0.55
CA HIS A 79 14.68 4.32 -0.87
C HIS A 79 15.55 3.10 -0.57
N PHE A 80 16.79 3.14 -1.08
CA PHE A 80 17.73 2.06 -0.81
C PHE A 80 17.96 1.85 0.68
N ARG A 81 18.22 2.92 1.43
CA ARG A 81 18.47 2.87 2.88
C ARG A 81 17.27 2.34 3.65
N HIS A 82 16.07 2.86 3.38
CA HIS A 82 14.90 2.55 4.17
C HIS A 82 14.26 1.21 3.82
N LEU A 83 14.21 0.83 2.53
CA LEU A 83 13.39 -0.28 2.05
C LEU A 83 14.20 -1.47 1.51
N VAL A 84 15.48 -1.26 1.13
CA VAL A 84 16.32 -2.31 0.53
C VAL A 84 17.49 -2.69 1.43
N GLY A 85 18.39 -1.73 1.71
CA GLY A 85 19.61 -1.92 2.51
C GLY A 85 20.63 -2.86 1.90
N VAL A 86 21.81 -3.01 2.53
CA VAL A 86 22.84 -3.99 2.12
C VAL A 86 22.53 -5.38 2.69
N ILE A 87 22.09 -5.44 3.94
CA ILE A 87 21.65 -6.68 4.63
C ILE A 87 20.13 -6.62 4.79
N GLN A 88 19.64 -5.49 5.28
CA GLN A 88 18.21 -5.13 5.35
C GLN A 88 18.08 -3.61 5.39
N GLY A 89 16.92 -3.08 4.96
CA GLY A 89 16.55 -1.66 5.12
C GLY A 89 16.12 -1.35 6.55
N ASP A 90 15.86 -0.07 6.83
CA ASP A 90 15.32 0.37 8.11
C ASP A 90 13.92 -0.25 8.36
N VAL A 91 13.16 -0.51 7.28
CA VAL A 91 11.88 -1.20 7.26
C VAL A 91 11.99 -2.43 6.36
N VAL A 92 11.48 -3.56 6.79
CA VAL A 92 11.48 -4.84 6.07
C VAL A 92 10.03 -5.16 5.64
N PRO A 93 9.57 -4.73 4.45
CA PRO A 93 8.15 -4.70 4.10
C PRO A 93 7.61 -6.06 3.65
N TYR A 94 7.76 -7.09 4.49
CA TYR A 94 7.33 -8.47 4.22
C TYR A 94 6.43 -9.01 5.33
N ALA A 95 5.33 -9.69 4.95
CA ALA A 95 4.40 -10.28 5.91
C ALA A 95 5.07 -11.27 6.86
N SER A 96 5.96 -12.11 6.34
CA SER A 96 6.70 -13.09 7.14
C SER A 96 7.57 -12.43 8.21
N TRP A 97 8.18 -11.29 7.93
CA TRP A 97 8.94 -10.52 8.92
C TRP A 97 8.05 -10.01 10.07
N TYR A 98 6.96 -9.32 9.74
CA TYR A 98 6.07 -8.73 10.75
C TYR A 98 5.26 -9.75 11.54
N ARG A 99 4.95 -10.91 10.96
CA ARG A 99 4.12 -11.93 11.59
C ARG A 99 4.92 -13.03 12.30
N ASN A 100 6.10 -13.34 11.81
CA ASN A 100 6.91 -14.47 12.28
C ASN A 100 8.28 -14.05 12.81
N GLY A 101 8.75 -12.83 12.52
CA GLY A 101 10.08 -12.34 12.89
C GLY A 101 11.20 -12.78 11.96
N GLU A 102 10.89 -13.61 10.96
CA GLU A 102 11.84 -14.14 9.98
C GLU A 102 11.23 -14.12 8.58
N LEU A 103 12.07 -14.00 7.54
CA LEU A 103 11.62 -14.01 6.14
C LEU A 103 11.30 -15.45 5.67
N MET A 104 10.41 -15.56 4.66
CA MET A 104 10.04 -16.81 3.97
C MET A 104 9.35 -17.86 4.85
N GLU A 105 8.72 -17.44 5.94
CA GLU A 105 8.05 -18.31 6.90
C GLU A 105 6.57 -18.64 6.52
N ALA A 106 5.82 -19.17 7.49
CA ALA A 106 4.46 -19.67 7.33
C ALA A 106 3.48 -18.69 6.65
N ALA A 107 3.67 -17.37 6.86
CA ALA A 107 2.84 -16.35 6.22
C ALA A 107 2.94 -16.40 4.69
N LEU A 108 4.14 -16.59 4.13
CA LEU A 108 4.37 -16.70 2.70
C LEU A 108 3.75 -17.99 2.12
N VAL A 109 3.82 -19.10 2.88
CA VAL A 109 3.23 -20.39 2.45
C VAL A 109 1.70 -20.27 2.33
N ALA A 110 1.05 -19.69 3.35
CA ALA A 110 -0.39 -19.47 3.34
C ALA A 110 -0.80 -18.53 2.19
N LEU A 111 -0.09 -17.42 2.00
CA LEU A 111 -0.33 -16.48 0.91
C LEU A 111 -0.25 -17.16 -0.47
N ARG A 112 0.78 -17.98 -0.71
CA ARG A 112 0.92 -18.71 -1.99
C ARG A 112 -0.21 -19.68 -2.29
N GLN A 113 -0.80 -20.27 -1.26
CA GLN A 113 -1.98 -21.13 -1.42
C GLN A 113 -3.18 -20.29 -1.86
N ASP A 114 -3.42 -19.16 -1.21
CA ASP A 114 -4.56 -18.29 -1.53
C ASP A 114 -4.38 -17.61 -2.89
N LEU A 115 -3.19 -17.13 -3.24
CA LEU A 115 -2.91 -16.58 -4.56
C LEU A 115 -3.21 -17.57 -5.69
N ARG A 116 -2.83 -18.85 -5.53
CA ARG A 116 -3.16 -19.89 -6.50
C ARG A 116 -4.66 -20.16 -6.58
N ALA A 117 -5.35 -20.18 -5.44
CA ALA A 117 -6.80 -20.36 -5.39
C ALA A 117 -7.55 -19.21 -6.08
N LEU A 118 -7.01 -17.99 -5.99
CA LEU A 118 -7.51 -16.79 -6.67
C LEU A 118 -7.10 -16.70 -8.15
N GLY A 119 -6.28 -17.64 -8.65
CA GLY A 119 -5.82 -17.66 -10.04
C GLY A 119 -4.64 -16.73 -10.34
N PHE A 120 -3.99 -16.17 -9.32
CA PHE A 120 -2.80 -15.36 -9.51
C PHE A 120 -1.55 -16.22 -9.77
N VAL A 121 -0.76 -15.79 -10.73
CA VAL A 121 0.52 -16.40 -11.07
C VAL A 121 1.63 -15.39 -10.81
N ARG A 122 2.72 -15.84 -10.20
CA ARG A 122 3.89 -15.00 -9.97
C ARG A 122 4.47 -14.51 -11.30
N SER A 123 4.80 -13.22 -11.37
CA SER A 123 5.56 -12.68 -12.49
C SER A 123 6.99 -13.23 -12.49
N GLU A 124 7.47 -13.66 -13.67
CA GLU A 124 8.87 -14.10 -13.84
C GLU A 124 9.88 -12.95 -13.76
N HIS A 125 9.40 -11.70 -13.86
CA HIS A 125 10.23 -10.49 -13.82
C HIS A 125 10.52 -10.01 -12.39
N THR A 126 9.81 -10.51 -11.39
CA THR A 126 9.96 -10.12 -9.99
C THR A 126 10.73 -11.18 -9.21
N ARG A 127 11.81 -10.78 -8.51
CA ARG A 127 12.60 -11.67 -7.65
C ARG A 127 12.14 -11.65 -6.19
N ASP A 128 11.40 -10.62 -5.77
CA ASP A 128 10.92 -10.49 -4.41
C ASP A 128 9.91 -11.58 -4.06
N PRO A 129 9.92 -12.09 -2.82
CA PRO A 129 8.86 -12.94 -2.30
C PRO A 129 7.49 -12.27 -2.44
N GLU A 130 6.46 -13.08 -2.65
CA GLU A 130 5.10 -12.61 -2.92
C GLU A 130 4.46 -11.90 -1.72
N ASP A 131 5.01 -12.07 -0.51
CA ASP A 131 4.57 -11.43 0.72
C ASP A 131 5.15 -10.02 0.96
N HIS A 132 5.84 -9.44 -0.03
CA HIS A 132 6.21 -8.03 -0.02
C HIS A 132 4.95 -7.15 -0.06
N LEU A 133 4.89 -6.10 0.77
CA LEU A 133 3.72 -5.23 0.92
C LEU A 133 3.22 -4.67 -0.43
N ALA A 134 4.14 -4.25 -1.30
CA ALA A 134 3.77 -3.79 -2.64
C ALA A 134 3.06 -4.86 -3.48
N ALA A 135 3.48 -6.13 -3.40
CA ALA A 135 2.83 -7.21 -4.13
C ALA A 135 1.39 -7.45 -3.61
N LEU A 136 1.18 -7.38 -2.30
CA LEU A 136 -0.15 -7.51 -1.72
C LEU A 136 -1.07 -6.35 -2.08
N TYR A 137 -0.52 -5.13 -2.17
CA TYR A 137 -1.25 -3.96 -2.65
C TYR A 137 -1.66 -4.12 -4.12
N GLU A 138 -0.77 -4.62 -4.99
CA GLU A 138 -1.10 -4.93 -6.39
C GLU A 138 -2.22 -5.96 -6.49
N VAL A 139 -2.18 -7.02 -5.68
CA VAL A 139 -3.25 -8.03 -5.63
C VAL A 139 -4.58 -7.40 -5.21
N MET A 140 -4.59 -6.54 -4.17
CA MET A 140 -5.82 -5.83 -3.78
C MET A 140 -6.37 -4.96 -4.91
N ALA A 141 -5.53 -4.22 -5.62
CA ALA A 141 -5.96 -3.42 -6.77
C ALA A 141 -6.61 -4.30 -7.85
N MET A 142 -6.00 -5.45 -8.16
CA MET A 142 -6.55 -6.40 -9.14
C MET A 142 -7.88 -7.02 -8.69
N LEU A 143 -8.03 -7.33 -7.39
CA LEU A 143 -9.29 -7.85 -6.84
C LEU A 143 -10.39 -6.79 -6.87
N ILE A 144 -10.06 -5.52 -6.67
CA ILE A 144 -11.01 -4.40 -6.75
C ILE A 144 -11.47 -4.22 -8.19
N ASP A 145 -10.54 -4.17 -9.16
CA ASP A 145 -10.86 -4.03 -10.60
C ASP A 145 -11.75 -5.17 -11.12
N ALA A 146 -11.50 -6.38 -10.60
CA ALA A 146 -12.29 -7.56 -10.94
C ALA A 146 -13.66 -7.60 -10.20
N GLU A 147 -14.01 -6.59 -9.42
CA GLU A 147 -15.21 -6.58 -8.55
C GLU A 147 -15.32 -7.88 -7.72
N SER A 148 -14.17 -8.45 -7.31
CA SER A 148 -14.09 -9.75 -6.62
C SER A 148 -14.74 -9.72 -5.24
N GLN A 149 -15.45 -10.77 -4.88
CA GLN A 149 -15.99 -10.96 -3.52
C GLN A 149 -14.92 -11.36 -2.50
N GLU A 150 -13.71 -11.70 -2.95
CA GLU A 150 -12.61 -12.15 -2.10
C GLU A 150 -11.78 -11.00 -1.51
N GLN A 151 -12.10 -9.73 -1.83
CA GLN A 151 -11.37 -8.55 -1.31
C GLN A 151 -11.27 -8.57 0.22
N ALA A 152 -12.40 -8.76 0.92
CA ALA A 152 -12.45 -8.75 2.38
C ALA A 152 -11.65 -9.92 2.99
N TYR A 153 -11.76 -11.11 2.40
CA TYR A 153 -10.97 -12.26 2.83
C TYR A 153 -9.49 -11.99 2.68
N PHE A 154 -9.04 -11.61 1.48
CA PHE A 154 -7.64 -11.36 1.19
C PHE A 154 -7.06 -10.26 2.09
N PHE A 155 -7.76 -9.14 2.23
CA PHE A 155 -7.34 -8.05 3.11
C PHE A 155 -7.16 -8.52 4.56
N ASN A 156 -8.18 -9.17 5.13
CA ASN A 156 -8.17 -9.61 6.53
C ASN A 156 -7.12 -10.68 6.83
N GLN A 157 -6.81 -11.55 5.86
CA GLN A 157 -5.81 -12.61 6.04
C GLN A 157 -4.38 -12.13 5.82
N HIS A 158 -4.15 -11.27 4.83
CA HIS A 158 -2.81 -10.99 4.33
C HIS A 158 -2.32 -9.57 4.55
N LEU A 159 -3.20 -8.59 4.79
CA LEU A 159 -2.83 -7.18 5.00
C LEU A 159 -3.13 -6.69 6.42
N ALA A 160 -4.37 -6.86 6.88
CA ALA A 160 -4.84 -6.33 8.17
C ALA A 160 -3.93 -6.69 9.37
N PRO A 161 -3.33 -7.89 9.46
CA PRO A 161 -2.54 -8.26 10.63
C PRO A 161 -1.23 -7.48 10.80
N TRP A 162 -0.73 -6.79 9.74
CA TRP A 162 0.62 -6.25 9.81
C TRP A 162 0.88 -4.99 8.94
N ALA A 163 0.13 -4.79 7.84
CA ALA A 163 0.45 -3.73 6.87
C ALA A 163 0.45 -2.33 7.49
N ALA A 164 -0.49 -2.05 8.40
CA ALA A 164 -0.54 -0.77 9.11
C ALA A 164 0.70 -0.56 9.98
N SER A 165 1.21 -1.60 10.66
CA SER A 165 2.45 -1.53 11.46
C SER A 165 3.66 -1.26 10.58
N CYS A 166 3.78 -1.93 9.43
CA CYS A 166 4.85 -1.69 8.47
C CYS A 166 4.83 -0.24 7.96
N CYS A 167 3.67 0.27 7.62
CA CYS A 167 3.51 1.67 7.21
C CYS A 167 3.83 2.64 8.36
N ALA A 168 3.46 2.31 9.60
CA ALA A 168 3.79 3.13 10.76
C ALA A 168 5.31 3.20 11.00
N ASP A 169 6.03 2.09 10.85
CA ASP A 169 7.51 2.07 10.93
C ASP A 169 8.14 2.93 9.83
N LEU A 170 7.64 2.83 8.59
CA LEU A 170 8.07 3.72 7.50
C LEU A 170 7.76 5.19 7.80
N GLY A 171 6.67 5.46 8.52
CA GLY A 171 6.30 6.79 8.99
C GLY A 171 7.28 7.42 9.98
N GLN A 172 8.23 6.65 10.53
CA GLN A 172 9.24 7.11 11.50
C GLN A 172 10.62 7.37 10.88
N VAL A 173 10.83 7.10 9.59
CA VAL A 173 12.13 7.32 8.95
C VAL A 173 12.45 8.82 8.82
N ASP A 174 13.73 9.14 8.70
CA ASP A 174 14.22 10.53 8.70
C ASP A 174 14.04 11.30 7.37
N THR A 175 13.55 10.64 6.32
CA THR A 175 13.31 11.26 5.03
C THR A 175 11.83 11.65 4.90
N ALA A 176 11.53 12.95 4.85
CA ALA A 176 10.16 13.49 4.86
C ALA A 176 9.22 12.82 3.84
N PHE A 177 9.70 12.54 2.61
CA PHE A 177 8.89 11.88 1.59
C PHE A 177 8.47 10.45 1.99
N TYR A 178 9.41 9.63 2.48
CA TYR A 178 9.11 8.25 2.89
C TYR A 178 8.36 8.21 4.23
N ALA A 179 8.60 9.16 5.12
CA ALA A 179 7.80 9.31 6.33
C ALA A 179 6.34 9.66 5.99
N ALA A 180 6.11 10.61 5.08
CA ALA A 180 4.77 10.96 4.61
C ALA A 180 4.09 9.78 3.87
N LEU A 181 4.85 9.03 3.05
CA LEU A 181 4.36 7.80 2.42
C LEU A 181 3.91 6.76 3.46
N GLY A 182 4.69 6.56 4.51
CA GLY A 182 4.34 5.64 5.60
C GLY A 182 3.07 6.09 6.34
N GLN A 183 2.95 7.38 6.64
CA GLN A 183 1.76 7.94 7.29
C GLN A 183 0.51 7.78 6.40
N LEU A 184 0.62 8.04 5.10
CA LEU A 184 -0.46 7.84 4.14
C LEU A 184 -0.88 6.36 4.07
N GLY A 185 0.10 5.45 3.96
CA GLY A 185 -0.16 4.01 3.96
C GLY A 185 -0.88 3.53 5.22
N SER A 186 -0.46 4.03 6.40
CA SER A 186 -1.10 3.70 7.68
C SER A 186 -2.56 4.20 7.71
N ALA A 187 -2.80 5.47 7.35
CA ALA A 187 -4.14 6.04 7.32
C ALA A 187 -5.06 5.32 6.30
N PHE A 188 -4.51 4.95 5.14
CA PHE A 188 -5.25 4.19 4.14
C PHE A 188 -5.60 2.77 4.63
N MET A 189 -4.68 2.06 5.29
CA MET A 189 -4.95 0.75 5.88
C MET A 189 -6.04 0.80 6.97
N GLU A 190 -6.07 1.85 7.78
CA GLU A 190 -7.14 2.07 8.76
C GLU A 190 -8.50 2.26 8.09
N SER A 191 -8.56 3.06 7.01
CA SER A 191 -9.78 3.26 6.22
C SER A 191 -10.26 1.95 5.58
N GLU A 192 -9.37 1.17 5.00
CA GLU A 192 -9.68 -0.13 4.41
C GLU A 192 -10.12 -1.15 5.49
N GLN A 193 -9.49 -1.16 6.66
CA GLN A 193 -9.91 -2.00 7.78
C GLN A 193 -11.35 -1.70 8.20
N ALA A 194 -11.72 -0.43 8.30
CA ALA A 194 -13.09 -0.03 8.62
C ALA A 194 -14.07 -0.50 7.54
N ARG A 195 -13.74 -0.32 6.26
CA ARG A 195 -14.54 -0.77 5.11
C ARG A 195 -14.72 -2.29 5.10
N MET A 196 -13.65 -3.06 5.28
CA MET A 196 -13.68 -4.53 5.24
C MET A 196 -14.41 -5.12 6.46
N SER A 197 -14.41 -4.43 7.61
CA SER A 197 -15.15 -4.85 8.80
C SER A 197 -16.67 -4.71 8.61
N VAL A 198 -17.13 -3.70 7.90
CA VAL A 198 -18.57 -3.53 7.59
C VAL A 198 -19.04 -4.63 6.63
N ASN A 199 -18.22 -5.02 5.67
CA ASN A 199 -18.53 -6.05 4.69
C ASN A 199 -18.40 -7.49 5.25
N ALA A 200 -17.67 -7.69 6.35
CA ALA A 200 -17.48 -9.01 6.98
C ALA A 200 -18.79 -9.64 7.52
N GLY A 201 -19.84 -8.86 7.70
CA GLY A 201 -21.18 -9.37 8.06
C GLY A 201 -21.85 -10.24 7.00
N HIS A 202 -21.26 -10.41 5.83
CA HIS A 202 -21.80 -11.18 4.70
C HIS A 202 -20.91 -12.34 4.24
N VAL A 203 -19.86 -12.71 4.99
CA VAL A 203 -19.02 -13.86 4.64
C VAL A 203 -19.80 -15.15 4.96
N PRO A 204 -20.18 -15.96 3.95
CA PRO A 204 -20.79 -17.26 4.22
C PRO A 204 -19.76 -18.14 4.94
N VAL A 205 -20.16 -18.69 6.09
CA VAL A 205 -19.36 -19.69 6.81
C VAL A 205 -19.18 -20.89 5.88
N ARG A 206 -17.98 -21.10 5.34
CA ARG A 206 -17.66 -22.33 4.60
C ARG A 206 -17.64 -23.48 5.61
N ILE A 207 -18.68 -24.30 5.58
CA ILE A 207 -18.68 -25.60 6.25
C ILE A 207 -17.79 -26.51 5.40
N VAL A 208 -16.61 -26.84 5.90
CA VAL A 208 -15.77 -27.90 5.30
C VAL A 208 -16.39 -29.21 5.77
N GLU A 209 -17.17 -29.85 4.91
CA GLU A 209 -17.57 -31.25 5.12
C GLU A 209 -16.32 -32.13 4.98
N ARG A 210 -16.16 -33.05 5.97
CA ARG A 210 -15.04 -34.00 6.04
C ARG A 210 -15.25 -35.14 5.07
#